data_3638b8ef708c07b5c759ecaf783a9325
#
_entry.id   3638b8ef708c07b5c759ecaf783a9325
#
_cell.length_a   1.000
_cell.length_b   1.000
_cell.length_c   1.000
_cell.angle_alpha   90.00
_cell.angle_beta   90.00
_cell.angle_gamma   90.00
#
_symmetry.space_group_name_H-M   'P 1'
#
loop_
_entity.id
_entity.type
_entity.pdbx_description
1 polymer ?
#
loop_
_entity_poly.entity_id
_entity_poly.type
_entity_poly.pdbx_seq_one_letter_code
_entity_poly.pdbx_strand_id
1 'polypeptide(L)'
;ILYILVTNRLSPAVTFMIGYCVLLIVNYPSVDLQHKIINSHAQAAFLMVSIVFAAGAFTGVVKNSGMLASMTDALVSIIPTSMGTFIAPIVGLFSVPLSLLFDPDSYYYGVMPVIANAVSAMGGNALAVAKASIMGQMTLGFPLSPLTGATFLLLGLSGQDLGDHQKHTLPYAWVASAIMVAVGCVACG
;
A
#
# COMPACT_ATOMS: atom_id res chain seq x y z
N ILE A 1 8.71 -19.73 7.56
CA ILE A 1 8.63 -18.27 7.35
C ILE A 1 7.41 -17.72 8.06
N LEU A 2 6.16 -18.12 7.69
CA LEU A 2 4.92 -17.58 8.28
C LEU A 2 4.89 -17.66 9.81
N TYR A 3 5.28 -18.81 10.38
CA TYR A 3 5.34 -18.98 11.83
C TYR A 3 6.27 -17.98 12.52
N ILE A 4 7.45 -17.73 11.95
CA ILE A 4 8.44 -16.78 12.50
C ILE A 4 7.91 -15.35 12.39
N LEU A 5 7.23 -15.00 11.29
CA LEU A 5 6.62 -13.68 11.09
C LEU A 5 5.49 -13.42 12.09
N VAL A 6 4.58 -14.39 12.26
CA VAL A 6 3.45 -14.26 13.18
C VAL A 6 3.91 -14.19 14.64
N THR A 7 4.93 -14.95 15.00
CA THR A 7 5.51 -14.94 16.36
C THR A 7 6.44 -13.76 16.63
N ASN A 8 6.72 -12.93 15.59
CA ASN A 8 7.59 -11.75 15.65
C ASN A 8 8.97 -12.02 16.28
N ARG A 9 9.51 -13.24 16.10
CA ARG A 9 10.79 -13.68 16.68
C ARG A 9 12.01 -13.08 15.99
N LEU A 10 11.87 -12.77 14.69
CA LEU A 10 12.90 -12.14 13.87
C LEU A 10 12.27 -11.02 13.07
N SER A 11 13.07 -10.02 12.69
CA SER A 11 12.56 -8.98 11.79
C SER A 11 12.12 -9.60 10.44
N PRO A 12 11.09 -9.06 9.77
CA PRO A 12 10.63 -9.57 8.48
C PRO A 12 11.75 -9.69 7.45
N ALA A 13 12.65 -8.71 7.38
CA ALA A 13 13.78 -8.71 6.46
C ALA A 13 14.69 -9.94 6.66
N VAL A 14 15.11 -10.21 7.90
CA VAL A 14 15.94 -11.37 8.24
C VAL A 14 15.21 -12.67 7.96
N THR A 15 13.92 -12.74 8.29
CA THR A 15 13.11 -13.94 8.05
C THR A 15 13.01 -14.27 6.56
N PHE A 16 12.78 -13.25 5.71
CA PHE A 16 12.75 -13.44 4.25
C PHE A 16 14.12 -13.78 3.68
N MET A 17 15.21 -13.17 4.18
CA MET A 17 16.57 -13.48 3.74
C MET A 17 16.91 -14.96 4.02
N ILE A 18 16.67 -15.43 5.24
CA ILE A 18 16.90 -16.83 5.59
C ILE A 18 16.03 -17.75 4.74
N GLY A 19 14.74 -17.43 4.60
CA GLY A 19 13.81 -18.20 3.78
C GLY A 19 14.24 -18.29 2.32
N TYR A 20 14.71 -17.18 1.74
CA TYR A 20 15.23 -17.14 0.38
C TYR A 20 16.49 -18.02 0.21
N CYS A 21 17.45 -17.91 1.13
CA CYS A 21 18.65 -18.76 1.11
C CYS A 21 18.30 -20.25 1.18
N VAL A 22 17.39 -20.62 2.09
CA VAL A 22 16.95 -22.02 2.21
C VAL A 22 16.27 -22.50 0.92
N LEU A 23 15.38 -21.70 0.34
CA LEU A 23 14.70 -22.03 -0.92
C LEU A 23 15.67 -22.17 -2.08
N LEU A 24 16.69 -21.30 -2.17
CA LEU A 24 17.73 -21.41 -3.20
C LEU A 24 18.51 -22.73 -3.08
N ILE A 25 18.96 -23.07 -1.89
CA ILE A 25 19.75 -24.29 -1.66
C ILE A 25 18.92 -25.55 -1.94
N VAL A 26 17.67 -25.56 -1.49
CA VAL A 26 16.80 -26.76 -1.63
C VAL A 26 16.34 -26.97 -3.06
N ASN A 27 15.98 -25.91 -3.78
CA ASN A 27 15.42 -26.04 -5.14
C ASN A 27 16.48 -25.96 -6.25
N TYR A 28 17.63 -25.33 -5.98
CA TYR A 28 18.69 -25.10 -6.96
C TYR A 28 20.04 -25.56 -6.41
N PRO A 29 20.37 -26.87 -6.53
CA PRO A 29 21.55 -27.44 -5.89
C PRO A 29 22.89 -27.01 -6.53
N SER A 30 22.89 -26.50 -7.77
CA SER A 30 24.10 -25.99 -8.41
C SER A 30 24.23 -24.47 -8.29
N VAL A 31 25.43 -23.99 -8.02
CA VAL A 31 25.73 -22.55 -7.88
C VAL A 31 25.42 -21.80 -9.16
N ASP A 32 25.73 -22.38 -10.33
CA ASP A 32 25.45 -21.77 -11.62
C ASP A 32 23.94 -21.54 -11.83
N LEU A 33 23.12 -22.51 -11.41
CA LEU A 33 21.67 -22.38 -11.51
C LEU A 33 21.13 -21.33 -10.54
N GLN A 34 21.70 -21.25 -9.31
CA GLN A 34 21.37 -20.20 -8.36
C GLN A 34 21.68 -18.81 -8.93
N HIS A 35 22.88 -18.63 -9.51
CA HIS A 35 23.25 -17.39 -10.17
C HIS A 35 22.30 -17.02 -11.33
N LYS A 36 21.93 -17.99 -12.15
CA LYS A 36 20.98 -17.75 -13.25
C LYS A 36 19.62 -17.27 -12.73
N ILE A 37 19.10 -17.89 -11.66
CA ILE A 37 17.83 -17.49 -11.06
C ILE A 37 17.93 -16.11 -10.41
N ILE A 38 18.98 -15.80 -9.66
CA ILE A 38 19.22 -14.49 -9.06
C ILE A 38 19.26 -13.42 -10.18
N ASN A 39 20.03 -13.65 -11.21
CA ASN A 39 20.18 -12.70 -12.32
C ASN A 39 18.87 -12.46 -13.08
N SER A 40 18.04 -13.49 -13.25
CA SER A 40 16.75 -13.33 -13.93
C SER A 40 15.76 -12.42 -13.18
N HIS A 41 15.92 -12.26 -11.89
CA HIS A 41 15.08 -11.40 -11.06
C HIS A 41 15.77 -10.10 -10.61
N ALA A 42 17.06 -9.93 -10.92
CA ALA A 42 17.86 -8.79 -10.46
C ALA A 42 17.31 -7.44 -10.93
N GLN A 43 16.82 -7.36 -12.16
CA GLN A 43 16.23 -6.13 -12.70
C GLN A 43 14.97 -5.71 -11.93
N ALA A 44 14.08 -6.65 -11.66
CA ALA A 44 12.86 -6.37 -10.90
C ALA A 44 13.18 -5.96 -9.45
N ALA A 45 14.13 -6.64 -8.81
CA ALA A 45 14.59 -6.30 -7.47
C ALA A 45 15.22 -4.90 -7.43
N PHE A 46 16.06 -4.56 -8.41
CA PHE A 46 16.69 -3.25 -8.50
C PHE A 46 15.66 -2.12 -8.70
N LEU A 47 14.67 -2.33 -9.55
CA LEU A 47 13.59 -1.36 -9.74
C LEU A 47 12.81 -1.13 -8.45
N MET A 48 12.42 -2.20 -7.73
CA MET A 48 11.73 -2.07 -6.45
C MET A 48 12.56 -1.31 -5.40
N VAL A 49 13.83 -1.65 -5.25
CA VAL A 49 14.74 -0.95 -4.32
C VAL A 49 14.86 0.53 -4.70
N SER A 50 15.00 0.85 -5.99
CA SER A 50 15.09 2.24 -6.46
C SER A 50 13.83 3.04 -6.15
N ILE A 51 12.64 2.44 -6.34
CA ILE A 51 11.36 3.08 -5.98
C ILE A 51 11.28 3.37 -4.48
N VAL A 52 11.63 2.40 -3.64
CA VAL A 52 11.62 2.57 -2.17
C VAL A 52 12.59 3.69 -1.73
N PHE A 53 13.80 3.74 -2.30
CA PHE A 53 14.75 4.83 -2.03
C PHE A 53 14.22 6.19 -2.49
N ALA A 54 13.66 6.28 -3.69
CA ALA A 54 13.08 7.52 -4.21
C ALA A 54 11.89 7.98 -3.34
N ALA A 55 11.01 7.08 -2.94
CA ALA A 55 9.89 7.37 -2.04
C ALA A 55 10.38 7.83 -0.65
N GLY A 56 11.42 7.19 -0.11
CA GLY A 56 12.05 7.61 1.14
C GLY A 56 12.66 9.00 1.07
N ALA A 57 13.37 9.31 -0.01
CA ALA A 57 13.94 10.64 -0.26
C ALA A 57 12.82 11.68 -0.41
N PHE A 58 11.79 11.41 -1.20
CA PHE A 58 10.62 12.28 -1.36
C PHE A 58 9.94 12.58 -0.02
N THR A 59 9.63 11.52 0.74
CA THR A 59 9.01 11.66 2.07
C THR A 59 9.89 12.46 3.02
N GLY A 60 11.21 12.23 2.99
CA GLY A 60 12.16 12.98 3.79
C GLY A 60 12.17 14.48 3.45
N VAL A 61 12.16 14.82 2.17
CA VAL A 61 12.09 16.22 1.71
C VAL A 61 10.78 16.86 2.14
N VAL A 62 9.64 16.24 1.83
CA VAL A 62 8.31 16.77 2.16
C VAL A 62 8.14 17.00 3.66
N LYS A 63 8.64 16.07 4.48
CA LYS A 63 8.53 16.14 5.94
C LYS A 63 9.44 17.22 6.56
N ASN A 64 10.67 17.35 6.06
CA ASN A 64 11.66 18.23 6.66
C ASN A 64 11.70 19.64 6.07
N SER A 65 11.11 19.87 4.89
CA SER A 65 11.03 21.19 4.25
C SER A 65 9.87 22.08 4.74
N GLY A 66 9.00 21.57 5.61
CA GLY A 66 7.77 22.27 6.01
C GLY A 66 6.63 22.15 5.00
N MET A 67 6.84 21.51 3.84
CA MET A 67 5.79 21.31 2.84
C MET A 67 4.60 20.55 3.41
N LEU A 68 4.87 19.51 4.22
CA LEU A 68 3.82 18.72 4.84
C LEU A 68 2.93 19.57 5.77
N ALA A 69 3.53 20.49 6.53
CA ALA A 69 2.78 21.43 7.37
C ALA A 69 1.91 22.36 6.53
N SER A 70 2.47 22.98 5.49
CA SER A 70 1.70 23.86 4.59
C SER A 70 0.55 23.13 3.89
N MET A 71 0.76 21.92 3.43
CA MET A 71 -0.29 21.09 2.83
C MET A 71 -1.38 20.72 3.87
N THR A 72 -0.97 20.42 5.10
CA THR A 72 -1.87 20.14 6.21
C THR A 72 -2.73 21.38 6.53
N ASP A 73 -2.13 22.55 6.67
CA ASP A 73 -2.82 23.81 6.95
C ASP A 73 -3.83 24.14 5.83
N ALA A 74 -3.45 23.93 4.58
CA ALA A 74 -4.36 24.11 3.45
C ALA A 74 -5.57 23.16 3.53
N LEU A 75 -5.36 21.89 3.84
CA LEU A 75 -6.46 20.93 4.02
C LEU A 75 -7.38 21.31 5.20
N VAL A 76 -6.80 21.65 6.34
CA VAL A 76 -7.55 22.06 7.55
C VAL A 76 -8.36 23.35 7.31
N SER A 77 -7.88 24.24 6.45
CA SER A 77 -8.63 25.45 6.09
C SER A 77 -9.88 25.18 5.23
N ILE A 78 -9.88 24.09 4.48
CA ILE A 78 -10.98 23.70 3.59
C ILE A 78 -11.98 22.77 4.30
N ILE A 79 -11.48 21.88 5.16
CA ILE A 79 -12.29 20.86 5.83
C ILE A 79 -12.71 21.39 7.21
N PRO A 80 -14.03 21.42 7.52
CA PRO A 80 -14.50 21.79 8.85
C PRO A 80 -13.93 20.86 9.93
N THR A 81 -13.47 21.41 11.06
CA THR A 81 -12.88 20.64 12.16
C THR A 81 -13.83 19.60 12.74
N SER A 82 -15.14 19.82 12.65
CA SER A 82 -16.17 18.85 13.04
C SER A 82 -16.15 17.54 12.23
N MET A 83 -15.51 17.54 11.06
CA MET A 83 -15.39 16.36 10.19
C MET A 83 -14.17 15.50 10.49
N GLY A 84 -13.30 15.88 11.42
CA GLY A 84 -12.05 15.17 11.72
C GLY A 84 -12.24 13.68 12.02
N THR A 85 -13.30 13.30 12.72
CA THR A 85 -13.63 11.89 13.02
C THR A 85 -14.20 11.12 11.82
N PHE A 86 -14.81 11.83 10.87
CA PHE A 86 -15.43 11.21 9.68
C PHE A 86 -14.47 11.05 8.51
N ILE A 87 -13.30 11.69 8.55
CA ILE A 87 -12.33 11.62 7.45
C ILE A 87 -11.82 10.18 7.26
N ALA A 88 -11.56 9.45 8.33
CA ALA A 88 -11.08 8.07 8.23
C ALA A 88 -12.05 7.15 7.48
N PRO A 89 -13.35 7.06 7.83
CA PRO A 89 -14.32 6.28 7.05
C PRO A 89 -14.50 6.81 5.61
N ILE A 90 -14.45 8.12 5.38
CA ILE A 90 -14.54 8.70 4.05
C ILE A 90 -13.34 8.26 3.19
N VAL A 91 -12.12 8.40 3.72
CA VAL A 91 -10.90 7.96 3.05
C VAL A 91 -10.93 6.46 2.78
N GLY A 92 -11.40 5.66 3.73
CA GLY A 92 -11.56 4.22 3.55
C GLY A 92 -12.55 3.88 2.43
N LEU A 93 -13.68 4.57 2.37
CA LEU A 93 -14.68 4.38 1.32
C LEU A 93 -14.16 4.72 -0.07
N PHE A 94 -13.38 5.79 -0.19
CA PHE A 94 -12.81 6.23 -1.47
C PHE A 94 -11.47 5.59 -1.80
N SER A 95 -10.86 4.80 -0.90
CA SER A 95 -9.53 4.24 -1.12
C SER A 95 -9.45 3.25 -2.28
N VAL A 96 -10.52 2.51 -2.59
CA VAL A 96 -10.56 1.64 -3.79
C VAL A 96 -10.61 2.47 -5.08
N PRO A 97 -11.50 3.46 -5.26
CA PRO A 97 -11.41 4.37 -6.41
C PRO A 97 -10.08 5.12 -6.51
N LEU A 98 -9.49 5.53 -5.39
CA LEU A 98 -8.19 6.21 -5.37
C LEU A 98 -7.05 5.30 -5.87
N SER A 99 -7.18 3.99 -5.77
CA SER A 99 -6.19 3.05 -6.31
C SER A 99 -6.08 3.08 -7.83
N LEU A 100 -7.07 3.61 -8.52
CA LEU A 100 -7.01 3.84 -9.97
C LEU A 100 -6.11 5.03 -10.33
N LEU A 101 -5.92 5.98 -9.41
CA LEU A 101 -5.14 7.20 -9.59
C LEU A 101 -3.75 7.12 -8.98
N PHE A 102 -3.60 6.34 -7.91
CA PHE A 102 -2.35 6.20 -7.17
C PHE A 102 -1.98 4.72 -7.06
N ASP A 103 -0.71 4.42 -7.26
CA ASP A 103 -0.15 3.17 -6.79
C ASP A 103 0.02 3.20 -5.25
N PRO A 104 0.16 2.05 -4.59
CA PRO A 104 0.30 2.00 -3.13
C PRO A 104 1.44 2.84 -2.58
N ASP A 105 2.59 2.85 -3.25
CA ASP A 105 3.76 3.59 -2.78
C ASP A 105 3.51 5.09 -2.81
N SER A 106 2.99 5.62 -3.92
CA SER A 106 2.62 7.05 -4.05
C SER A 106 1.53 7.44 -3.05
N TYR A 107 0.57 6.58 -2.82
CA TYR A 107 -0.49 6.84 -1.84
C TYR A 107 0.06 6.88 -0.41
N TYR A 108 0.79 5.84 0.04
CA TYR A 108 1.24 5.73 1.43
C TYR A 108 2.38 6.68 1.76
N TYR A 109 3.25 7.00 0.81
CA TYR A 109 4.36 7.93 1.06
C TYR A 109 4.01 9.39 0.72
N GLY A 110 3.07 9.63 -0.19
CA GLY A 110 2.67 10.97 -0.62
C GLY A 110 1.38 11.48 0.02
N VAL A 111 0.27 10.81 -0.24
CA VAL A 111 -1.08 11.29 0.08
C VAL A 111 -1.45 11.03 1.54
N MET A 112 -1.27 9.80 2.01
CA MET A 112 -1.70 9.38 3.35
C MET A 112 -1.07 10.21 4.48
N PRO A 113 0.24 10.55 4.48
CA PRO A 113 0.82 11.36 5.54
C PRO A 113 0.17 12.75 5.66
N VAL A 114 -0.22 13.37 4.54
CA VAL A 114 -0.88 14.67 4.53
C VAL A 114 -2.26 14.57 5.18
N ILE A 115 -3.05 13.59 4.77
CA ILE A 115 -4.39 13.35 5.35
C ILE A 115 -4.27 13.00 6.84
N ALA A 116 -3.35 12.12 7.22
CA ALA A 116 -3.16 11.70 8.60
C ALA A 116 -2.76 12.87 9.51
N ASN A 117 -1.87 13.75 9.03
CA ASN A 117 -1.51 14.96 9.79
C ASN A 117 -2.67 15.96 9.88
N ALA A 118 -3.44 16.15 8.81
CA ALA A 118 -4.63 17.01 8.84
C ALA A 118 -5.66 16.49 9.86
N VAL A 119 -5.91 15.19 9.87
CA VAL A 119 -6.82 14.56 10.86
C VAL A 119 -6.31 14.74 12.28
N SER A 120 -5.01 14.56 12.52
CA SER A 120 -4.40 14.80 13.84
C SER A 120 -4.53 16.26 14.27
N ALA A 121 -4.33 17.20 13.36
CA ALA A 121 -4.48 18.64 13.65
C ALA A 121 -5.92 19.03 14.00
N MET A 122 -6.91 18.29 13.47
CA MET A 122 -8.34 18.45 13.79
C MET A 122 -8.79 17.64 15.01
N GLY A 123 -7.85 17.03 15.77
CA GLY A 123 -8.16 16.22 16.96
C GLY A 123 -8.66 14.80 16.66
N GLY A 124 -8.57 14.35 15.42
CA GLY A 124 -8.94 12.99 15.03
C GLY A 124 -7.79 11.98 15.18
N ASN A 125 -8.05 10.73 14.85
CA ASN A 125 -7.08 9.63 14.96
C ASN A 125 -6.41 9.30 13.64
N ALA A 126 -5.13 9.68 13.47
CA ALA A 126 -4.32 9.36 12.28
C ALA A 126 -4.19 7.84 12.02
N LEU A 127 -4.16 7.03 13.08
CA LEU A 127 -4.09 5.58 12.93
C LEU A 127 -5.37 5.01 12.30
N ALA A 128 -6.53 5.62 12.60
CA ALA A 128 -7.79 5.23 11.97
C ALA A 128 -7.77 5.48 10.45
N VAL A 129 -7.16 6.58 10.01
CA VAL A 129 -6.96 6.86 8.57
C VAL A 129 -6.09 5.80 7.92
N ALA A 130 -4.97 5.43 8.56
CA ALA A 130 -4.07 4.40 8.04
C ALA A 130 -4.78 3.03 7.94
N LYS A 131 -5.50 2.62 8.97
CA LYS A 131 -6.28 1.37 8.97
C LYS A 131 -7.33 1.36 7.88
N ALA A 132 -8.12 2.44 7.75
CA ALA A 132 -9.14 2.56 6.72
C ALA A 132 -8.56 2.51 5.30
N SER A 133 -7.41 3.15 5.09
CA SER A 133 -6.68 3.13 3.82
C SER A 133 -6.20 1.72 3.44
N ILE A 134 -5.69 0.95 4.40
CA ILE A 134 -5.25 -0.43 4.16
C ILE A 134 -6.43 -1.31 3.71
N MET A 135 -7.59 -1.16 4.32
CA MET A 135 -8.78 -1.94 3.99
C MET A 135 -9.27 -1.73 2.55
N GLY A 136 -9.01 -0.57 1.96
CA GLY A 136 -9.38 -0.29 0.57
C GLY A 136 -8.19 -0.41 -0.39
N GLN A 137 -7.18 0.43 -0.20
CA GLN A 137 -6.07 0.59 -1.15
C GLN A 137 -5.22 -0.67 -1.30
N MET A 138 -4.80 -1.28 -0.18
CA MET A 138 -3.87 -2.43 -0.22
C MET A 138 -4.56 -3.77 -0.40
N THR A 139 -5.81 -3.91 0.03
CA THR A 139 -6.50 -5.20 -0.06
C THR A 139 -7.24 -5.37 -1.36
N LEU A 140 -8.13 -4.45 -1.69
CA LEU A 140 -9.04 -4.57 -2.82
C LEU A 140 -8.72 -3.62 -3.98
N GLY A 141 -8.05 -2.50 -3.70
CA GLY A 141 -7.60 -1.56 -4.73
C GLY A 141 -6.34 -2.03 -5.47
N PHE A 142 -5.42 -2.69 -4.77
CA PHE A 142 -4.15 -3.15 -5.32
C PHE A 142 -4.29 -3.99 -6.61
N PRO A 143 -5.13 -5.03 -6.68
CA PRO A 143 -5.29 -5.83 -7.90
C PRO A 143 -6.13 -5.15 -9.00
N LEU A 144 -6.68 -3.97 -8.75
CA LEU A 144 -7.46 -3.18 -9.71
C LEU A 144 -6.66 -2.03 -10.31
N SER A 145 -5.61 -1.60 -9.61
CA SER A 145 -4.82 -0.44 -10.01
C SER A 145 -4.08 -0.69 -11.34
N PRO A 146 -4.21 0.23 -12.32
CA PRO A 146 -3.44 0.15 -13.56
C PRO A 146 -1.96 0.49 -13.35
N LEU A 147 -1.58 0.88 -12.15
CA LEU A 147 -0.23 1.32 -11.79
C LEU A 147 0.57 0.23 -11.06
N THR A 148 -0.03 -0.94 -10.81
CA THR A 148 0.64 -2.05 -10.11
C THR A 148 0.99 -3.19 -11.05
N GLY A 149 2.20 -3.72 -10.93
CA GLY A 149 2.64 -4.88 -11.72
C GLY A 149 1.82 -6.15 -11.44
N ALA A 150 1.25 -6.26 -10.25
CA ALA A 150 0.40 -7.39 -9.87
C ALA A 150 -0.89 -7.48 -10.68
N THR A 151 -1.50 -6.34 -11.02
CA THR A 151 -2.67 -6.27 -11.91
C THR A 151 -2.33 -6.85 -13.29
N PHE A 152 -1.21 -6.44 -13.88
CA PHE A 152 -0.80 -6.94 -15.19
C PHE A 152 -0.42 -8.42 -15.17
N LEU A 153 0.17 -8.90 -14.07
CA LEU A 153 0.42 -10.33 -13.90
C LEU A 153 -0.90 -11.11 -13.85
N LEU A 154 -1.88 -10.63 -13.09
CA LEU A 154 -3.21 -11.23 -13.01
C LEU A 154 -3.88 -11.29 -14.39
N LEU A 155 -3.84 -10.18 -15.14
CA LEU A 155 -4.41 -10.08 -16.48
C LEU A 155 -3.70 -11.03 -17.47
N GLY A 156 -2.38 -11.09 -17.43
CA GLY A 156 -1.60 -11.99 -18.27
C GLY A 156 -1.91 -13.48 -18.01
N LEU A 157 -2.12 -13.85 -16.74
CA LEU A 157 -2.47 -15.22 -16.37
C LEU A 157 -3.93 -15.57 -16.69
N SER A 158 -4.85 -14.61 -16.60
CA SER A 158 -6.28 -14.82 -16.85
C SER A 158 -6.67 -14.62 -18.32
N GLY A 159 -5.80 -14.03 -19.13
CA GLY A 159 -6.10 -13.68 -20.51
C GLY A 159 -7.17 -12.59 -20.67
N GLN A 160 -7.38 -11.77 -19.65
CA GLN A 160 -8.38 -10.71 -19.63
C GLN A 160 -7.78 -9.35 -19.97
N ASP A 161 -8.61 -8.46 -20.51
CA ASP A 161 -8.24 -7.06 -20.72
C ASP A 161 -8.41 -6.25 -19.42
N LEU A 162 -7.54 -5.23 -19.23
CA LEU A 162 -7.57 -4.34 -18.06
C LEU A 162 -8.93 -3.64 -17.91
N GLY A 163 -9.48 -3.11 -19.00
CA GLY A 163 -10.74 -2.39 -18.98
C GLY A 163 -11.92 -3.28 -18.55
N ASP A 164 -11.98 -4.49 -19.06
CA ASP A 164 -13.02 -5.45 -18.70
C ASP A 164 -12.87 -5.93 -17.26
N HIS A 165 -11.65 -6.20 -16.83
CA HIS A 165 -11.34 -6.54 -15.44
C HIS A 165 -11.78 -5.44 -14.47
N GLN A 166 -11.39 -4.20 -14.72
CA GLN A 166 -11.76 -3.06 -13.87
C GLN A 166 -13.27 -2.84 -13.86
N LYS A 167 -13.90 -2.80 -15.02
CA LYS A 167 -15.35 -2.60 -15.15
C LYS A 167 -16.16 -3.64 -14.39
N HIS A 168 -15.73 -4.89 -14.42
CA HIS A 168 -16.43 -5.98 -13.74
C HIS A 168 -16.11 -6.03 -12.25
N THR A 169 -14.86 -5.89 -11.87
CA THR A 169 -14.38 -6.14 -10.49
C THR A 169 -14.53 -4.94 -9.57
N LEU A 170 -14.43 -3.71 -10.10
CA LEU A 170 -14.47 -2.48 -9.30
C LEU A 170 -15.70 -2.35 -8.42
N PRO A 171 -16.95 -2.59 -8.90
CA PRO A 171 -18.13 -2.45 -8.08
C PRO A 171 -18.14 -3.40 -6.88
N TYR A 172 -17.74 -4.66 -7.10
CA TYR A 172 -17.67 -5.67 -6.03
C TYR A 172 -16.58 -5.36 -5.02
N ALA A 173 -15.41 -4.98 -5.50
CA ALA A 173 -14.28 -4.59 -4.64
C ALA A 173 -14.65 -3.35 -3.80
N TRP A 174 -15.31 -2.37 -4.39
CA TRP A 174 -15.74 -1.18 -3.66
C TRP A 174 -16.76 -1.49 -2.57
N VAL A 175 -17.78 -2.29 -2.86
CA VAL A 175 -18.78 -2.73 -1.87
C VAL A 175 -18.12 -3.54 -0.75
N ALA A 176 -17.23 -4.48 -1.10
CA ALA A 176 -16.51 -5.27 -0.11
C ALA A 176 -15.61 -4.38 0.77
N SER A 177 -14.90 -3.42 0.19
CA SER A 177 -14.11 -2.43 0.94
C SER A 177 -14.98 -1.59 1.87
N ALA A 178 -16.13 -1.12 1.42
CA ALA A 178 -17.06 -0.35 2.24
C ALA A 178 -17.52 -1.15 3.47
N ILE A 179 -17.83 -2.44 3.29
CA ILE A 179 -18.20 -3.33 4.39
C ILE A 179 -17.01 -3.51 5.35
N MET A 180 -15.80 -3.74 4.83
CA MET A 180 -14.58 -3.87 5.66
C MET A 180 -14.31 -2.61 6.47
N VAL A 181 -14.44 -1.44 5.86
CA VAL A 181 -14.26 -0.15 6.55
C VAL A 181 -15.33 0.05 7.62
N ALA A 182 -16.60 -0.25 7.31
CA ALA A 182 -17.68 -0.16 8.29
C ALA A 182 -17.45 -1.08 9.50
N VAL A 183 -17.08 -2.34 9.26
CA VAL A 183 -16.74 -3.29 10.34
C VAL A 183 -15.50 -2.82 11.10
N GLY A 184 -14.48 -2.33 10.41
CA GLY A 184 -13.25 -1.83 11.02
C GLY A 184 -13.49 -0.59 11.90
N CYS A 185 -14.36 0.31 11.48
CA CYS A 185 -14.75 1.48 12.28
C CYS A 185 -15.51 1.09 13.57
N VAL A 186 -16.33 0.04 13.49
CA VAL A 186 -17.09 -0.45 14.66
C VAL A 186 -16.20 -1.27 15.60
N ALA A 187 -15.31 -2.10 15.08
CA ALA A 187 -14.48 -3.02 15.86
C ALA A 187 -13.22 -2.36 16.47
N CYS A 188 -12.75 -1.25 15.90
CA CYS A 188 -11.49 -0.61 16.27
C CYS A 188 -11.63 0.87 16.63
N GLY A 189 -12.87 1.37 16.74
CA GLY A 189 -13.20 2.74 17.12
C GLY A 189 -13.04 3.06 18.61
#